data_37fce91d859f81b7b5fa7f381553fdce
#
_entry.id   37fce91d859f81b7b5fa7f381553fdce
#
_cell.length_a   1.000
_cell.length_b   1.000
_cell.length_c   1.000
_cell.angle_alpha   90.00
_cell.angle_beta   90.00
_cell.angle_gamma   90.00
#
_symmetry.space_group_name_H-M   'P 1'
#
loop_
_entity.id
_entity.type
_entity.pdbx_description
1 polymer ?
#
loop_
_entity_poly.entity_id
_entity_poly.type
_entity_poly.pdbx_seq_one_letter_code
_entity_poly.pdbx_strand_id
1 'polypeptide(L)'
;MSAVASLDAFLEKVAQRDGNQPEFLQAVREVFTSIWPFLEANPKYRSEALLERLVEPERAIQFRVAWTDDKGQVQVNRAFRVQFNSAI
;
A
#
# COMPACT_ATOMS: atom_id res chain seq x y z
N MET A 1 15.06 14.16 -1.05
CA MET A 1 13.69 13.88 -0.63
C MET A 1 13.31 14.77 0.55
N SER A 2 12.19 15.36 0.49
CA SER A 2 11.70 16.14 1.62
C SER A 2 11.06 15.21 2.64
N ALA A 3 11.34 15.41 3.90
CA ALA A 3 10.64 14.72 4.96
C ALA A 3 9.17 15.18 4.96
N VAL A 4 8.28 14.26 5.25
CA VAL A 4 6.87 14.61 5.41
C VAL A 4 6.71 15.32 6.75
N ALA A 5 6.19 16.53 6.71
CA ALA A 5 6.14 17.40 7.90
C ALA A 5 5.05 16.98 8.87
N SER A 6 3.95 16.41 8.38
CA SER A 6 2.82 16.05 9.22
C SER A 6 2.09 14.84 8.65
N LEU A 7 1.33 14.17 9.51
CA LEU A 7 0.46 13.07 9.12
C LEU A 7 -0.55 13.51 8.07
N ASP A 8 -1.18 14.66 8.26
CA ASP A 8 -2.18 15.15 7.32
C ASP A 8 -1.59 15.40 5.94
N ALA A 9 -0.39 15.98 5.87
CA ALA A 9 0.28 16.22 4.60
C ALA A 9 0.62 14.91 3.89
N PHE A 10 1.06 13.91 4.64
CA PHE A 10 1.36 12.60 4.08
C PHE A 10 0.10 11.92 3.53
N LEU A 11 -0.98 11.91 4.32
CA LEU A 11 -2.24 11.30 3.90
C LEU A 11 -2.82 11.99 2.67
N GLU A 12 -2.71 13.32 2.60
CA GLU A 12 -3.15 14.08 1.43
C GLU A 12 -2.38 13.68 0.17
N LYS A 13 -1.08 13.52 0.30
CA LYS A 13 -0.23 13.12 -0.82
C LYS A 13 -0.60 11.74 -1.34
N VAL A 14 -0.86 10.79 -0.44
CA VAL A 14 -1.30 9.45 -0.83
C VAL A 14 -2.67 9.51 -1.49
N ALA A 15 -3.58 10.32 -0.95
CA ALA A 15 -4.92 10.46 -1.49
C ALA A 15 -4.93 11.05 -2.90
N GLN A 16 -4.02 11.98 -3.20
CA GLN A 16 -3.91 12.54 -4.54
C GLN A 16 -3.49 11.50 -5.57
N ARG A 17 -2.60 10.59 -5.19
CA ARG A 17 -2.12 9.55 -6.10
C ARG A 17 -3.11 8.41 -6.24
N ASP A 18 -3.68 7.96 -5.13
CA ASP A 18 -4.50 6.76 -5.07
C ASP A 18 -5.96 7.08 -4.72
N GLY A 19 -6.49 8.20 -5.20
CA GLY A 19 -7.82 8.67 -4.87
C GLY A 19 -8.95 7.71 -5.27
N ASN A 20 -8.69 6.79 -6.19
CA ASN A 20 -9.66 5.78 -6.61
C ASN A 20 -9.52 4.46 -5.84
N GLN A 21 -8.78 4.46 -4.74
CA GLN A 21 -8.55 3.27 -3.90
C GLN A 21 -8.98 3.55 -2.47
N PRO A 22 -10.31 3.64 -2.20
CA PRO A 22 -10.78 4.07 -0.88
C PRO A 22 -10.41 3.13 0.26
N GLU A 23 -10.40 1.83 0.01
CA GLU A 23 -10.03 0.85 1.03
C GLU A 23 -8.55 0.94 1.38
N PHE A 24 -7.70 1.13 0.37
CA PHE A 24 -6.28 1.34 0.59
C PHE A 24 -6.03 2.61 1.38
N LEU A 25 -6.70 3.70 1.02
CA LEU A 25 -6.56 4.97 1.73
C LEU A 25 -7.00 4.88 3.18
N GLN A 26 -8.06 4.13 3.45
CA GLN A 26 -8.52 3.90 4.82
C GLN A 26 -7.47 3.12 5.63
N ALA A 27 -6.91 2.07 5.05
CA ALA A 27 -5.87 1.28 5.71
C ALA A 27 -4.62 2.12 6.00
N VAL A 28 -4.20 2.93 5.05
CA VAL A 28 -3.07 3.84 5.22
C VAL A 28 -3.34 4.81 6.38
N ARG A 29 -4.53 5.40 6.42
CA ARG A 29 -4.91 6.32 7.49
C ARG A 29 -4.84 5.64 8.84
N GLU A 30 -5.41 4.46 8.98
CA GLU A 30 -5.44 3.74 10.26
C GLU A 30 -4.04 3.41 10.74
N VAL A 31 -3.21 2.85 9.86
CA VAL A 31 -1.86 2.45 10.24
C VAL A 31 -1.01 3.67 10.60
N PHE A 32 -0.99 4.68 9.75
CA PHE A 32 -0.11 5.83 9.99
C PHE A 32 -0.58 6.73 11.11
N THR A 33 -1.88 6.80 11.38
CA THR A 33 -2.39 7.49 12.57
C THR A 33 -1.85 6.81 13.83
N SER A 34 -1.83 5.48 13.85
CA SER A 34 -1.33 4.71 14.99
C SER A 34 0.17 4.89 15.23
N ILE A 35 0.97 4.87 14.17
CA ILE A 35 2.43 4.88 14.32
C ILE A 35 3.04 6.28 14.26
N TRP A 36 2.26 7.31 13.95
CA TRP A 36 2.82 8.65 13.77
C TRP A 36 3.54 9.20 14.98
N PRO A 37 3.04 9.03 16.22
CA PRO A 37 3.79 9.50 17.39
C PRO A 37 5.18 8.88 17.50
N PHE A 38 5.31 7.60 17.13
CA PHE A 38 6.61 6.94 17.10
C PHE A 38 7.53 7.55 16.04
N LEU A 39 6.98 7.84 14.87
CA LEU A 39 7.75 8.45 13.78
C LEU A 39 8.21 9.87 14.15
N GLU A 40 7.38 10.63 14.86
CA GLU A 40 7.78 11.95 15.34
C GLU A 40 8.91 11.89 16.37
N ALA A 41 8.86 10.87 17.24
CA ALA A 41 9.89 10.67 18.24
C ALA A 41 11.20 10.11 17.66
N ASN A 42 11.14 9.53 16.46
CA ASN A 42 12.27 8.88 15.81
C ASN A 42 12.41 9.36 14.37
N PRO A 43 12.91 10.59 14.15
CA PRO A 43 12.95 11.20 12.81
C PRO A 43 13.74 10.39 11.77
N LYS A 44 14.63 9.51 12.19
CA LYS A 44 15.42 8.68 11.29
C LYS A 44 14.54 7.79 10.39
N TYR A 45 13.34 7.42 10.85
CA TYR A 45 12.43 6.59 10.06
C TYR A 45 11.67 7.38 8.99
N ARG A 46 11.79 8.71 8.99
CA ARG A 46 11.19 9.54 7.94
C ARG A 46 12.21 9.94 6.89
N SER A 47 13.49 9.61 7.10
CA SER A 47 14.52 9.86 6.09
C SER A 47 14.47 8.76 5.03
N GLU A 48 15.12 8.99 3.91
CA GLU A 48 15.25 8.03 2.81
C GLU A 48 13.91 7.57 2.22
N ALA A 49 12.89 8.41 2.37
CA ALA A 49 11.55 8.17 1.82
C ALA A 49 10.93 6.86 2.30
N LEU A 50 11.16 6.48 3.56
CA LEU A 50 10.62 5.23 4.10
C LEU A 50 9.09 5.21 4.05
N LEU A 51 8.41 6.31 4.42
CA LEU A 51 6.96 6.38 4.41
C LEU A 51 6.41 6.19 3.00
N GLU A 52 7.01 6.85 2.03
CA GLU A 52 6.60 6.75 0.63
C GLU A 52 6.81 5.33 0.10
N ARG A 53 7.89 4.66 0.51
CA ARG A 53 8.14 3.30 0.11
C ARG A 53 7.16 2.29 0.71
N LEU A 54 6.63 2.58 1.91
CA LEU A 54 5.66 1.70 2.54
C LEU A 54 4.30 1.70 1.84
N VAL A 55 3.96 2.78 1.15
CA VAL A 55 2.68 2.91 0.46
C VAL A 55 2.78 2.71 -1.04
N GLU A 56 3.96 2.37 -1.55
CA GLU A 56 4.18 2.10 -2.97
C GLU A 56 4.69 0.67 -3.13
N PRO A 57 4.00 -0.19 -3.87
CA PRO A 57 4.46 -1.55 -4.07
C PRO A 57 5.74 -1.59 -4.91
N GLU A 58 6.60 -2.57 -4.63
CA GLU A 58 7.76 -2.81 -5.48
C GLU A 58 7.33 -3.29 -6.84
N ARG A 59 6.32 -4.15 -6.89
CA ARG A 59 5.73 -4.58 -8.15
C ARG A 59 4.38 -5.20 -7.93
N ALA A 60 3.58 -5.20 -8.99
CA ALA A 60 2.29 -5.87 -9.04
C ALA A 60 2.27 -6.80 -10.25
N ILE A 61 1.77 -8.01 -10.06
CA ILE A 61 1.64 -9.00 -11.11
C ILE A 61 0.15 -9.31 -11.25
N GLN A 62 -0.36 -9.14 -12.47
CA GLN A 62 -1.73 -9.54 -12.79
C GLN A 62 -1.68 -10.85 -13.57
N PHE A 63 -2.50 -11.81 -13.18
CA PHE A 63 -2.52 -13.10 -13.85
C PHE A 63 -3.91 -13.71 -13.85
N ARG A 64 -4.06 -14.71 -14.69
CA ARG A 64 -5.32 -15.42 -14.87
C ARG A 64 -5.25 -16.75 -14.12
N VAL A 65 -6.34 -17.07 -13.40
CA VAL A 65 -6.51 -18.38 -12.78
C VAL A 65 -7.72 -19.05 -13.43
N ALA A 66 -7.50 -20.15 -14.11
CA ALA A 66 -8.58 -20.97 -14.66
C ALA A 66 -8.82 -22.14 -13.72
N TRP A 67 -10.09 -22.41 -13.42
CA TRP A 67 -10.46 -23.50 -12.49
C TRP A 67 -11.80 -24.09 -12.90
N THR A 68 -12.06 -25.31 -12.48
CA THR A 68 -13.30 -26.01 -12.80
C THR A 68 -14.21 -26.03 -11.57
N ASP A 69 -15.44 -25.59 -11.74
CA ASP A 69 -16.41 -25.55 -10.66
C ASP A 69 -17.06 -26.92 -10.43
N ASP A 70 -17.94 -26.99 -9.42
CA ASP A 70 -18.61 -28.24 -9.04
C ASP A 70 -19.54 -28.78 -10.13
N LYS A 71 -19.90 -27.94 -11.10
CA LYS A 71 -20.77 -28.33 -12.22
C LYS A 71 -19.95 -28.77 -13.45
N GLY A 72 -18.62 -28.82 -13.31
CA GLY A 72 -17.75 -29.19 -14.40
C GLY A 72 -17.48 -28.09 -15.41
N GLN A 73 -17.87 -26.87 -15.11
CA GLN A 73 -17.66 -25.73 -15.99
C GLN A 73 -16.37 -25.01 -15.65
N VAL A 74 -15.64 -24.58 -16.68
CA VAL A 74 -14.40 -23.83 -16.51
C VAL A 74 -14.74 -22.37 -16.20
N GLN A 75 -14.19 -21.87 -15.11
CA GLN A 75 -14.28 -20.49 -14.68
C GLN A 75 -12.92 -19.83 -14.81
N VAL A 76 -12.94 -18.51 -15.00
CA VAL A 76 -11.69 -17.73 -15.11
C VAL A 76 -11.77 -16.56 -14.16
N ASN A 77 -10.77 -16.46 -13.30
CA ASN A 77 -10.64 -15.35 -12.36
C ASN A 77 -9.41 -14.52 -12.70
N ARG A 78 -9.53 -13.23 -12.42
CA ARG A 78 -8.39 -12.32 -12.46
C ARG A 78 -7.78 -12.30 -11.08
N ALA A 79 -6.48 -12.49 -10.99
CA ALA A 79 -5.77 -12.49 -9.73
C ALA A 79 -4.62 -11.49 -9.77
N PHE A 80 -4.27 -10.99 -8.59
CA PHE A 80 -3.17 -10.04 -8.43
C PHE A 80 -2.26 -10.49 -7.32
N ARG A 81 -0.97 -10.31 -7.53
CA ARG A 81 0.03 -10.43 -6.48
C ARG A 81 0.72 -9.07 -6.36
N VAL A 82 0.64 -8.47 -5.18
CA VAL A 82 1.25 -7.18 -4.93
C VAL A 82 2.35 -7.37 -3.89
N GLN A 83 3.56 -6.94 -4.23
CA GLN A 83 4.72 -7.09 -3.37
C GLN A 83 5.18 -5.72 -2.89
N PHE A 84 5.20 -5.52 -1.57
CA PHE A 84 5.72 -4.30 -0.95
C PHE A 84 7.14 -4.48 -0.45
N ASN A 85 7.55 -5.71 -0.17
CA ASN A 85 8.88 -6.01 0.33
C ASN A 85 9.26 -7.40 -0.16
N SER A 86 10.37 -7.49 -0.89
CA SER A 86 10.89 -8.75 -1.42
C SER A 86 12.02 -9.34 -0.54
N ALA A 87 12.29 -8.76 0.61
CA ALA A 87 13.29 -9.28 1.54
C ALA A 87 12.84 -10.64 2.08
N ILE A 88 13.80 -11.54 2.22
CA ILE A 88 13.55 -12.90 2.70
C ILE A 88 14.18 -13.09 4.08
#